data_030283db34c093a4022ae3da7295ae6f
#
_entry.id   030283db34c093a4022ae3da7295ae6f
#
_cell.length_a   1.000
_cell.length_b   1.000
_cell.length_c   1.000
_cell.angle_alpha   90.00
_cell.angle_beta   90.00
_cell.angle_gamma   90.00
#
_symmetry.space_group_name_H-M   'P 1'
#
loop_
_entity.id
_entity.type
_entity.pdbx_description
1 polymer ?
#
loop_
_entity_poly.entity_id
_entity_poly.type
_entity_poly.pdbx_seq_one_letter_code
_entity_poly.pdbx_strand_id
1 'polypeptide(L)'
;MSSIEEALALIGRGADEILKLEDLRARLQEGRPLRIKAGFDPTAPDLHLGHTVLLNKMRQFQDLGHQVIFLIGDFTGMIGDPSGKSLTRKPLSRDDVLANARTYEEQVFKVLDRSRTEVRFNSEWFGKMGAADMIRLAGQHTVARMLERDDFAKRYAAQQSIAIHEFLYPLVQGYDSVALEADVELGGTDQKFNLLMGRGLQEHHGQKPQVVLTMPLLEGLDGVNKMSKSLGNYIGISEPAIDIVTKTMKVDDTLMWRWIELLSFDISQAEAVQLREQVTNGDLNPRVVKLRLARELATRFHDAVAAEQAIAGWEAAVTGQGDITQLPLQDVAIPAEGLRIAALLTAAGLTPSNSEANRKLKERAVKVDGEVVEDGQQVLQPGFEGLLQVGKRTFARVRLVAG
;
A
#
# COMPACT_ATOMS: atom_id res chain seq x y z
N MET A 1 -10.88 -16.36 24.00
CA MET A 1 -10.04 -16.86 22.88
C MET A 1 -10.98 -17.35 21.80
N SER A 2 -10.84 -16.88 20.55
CA SER A 2 -11.58 -17.42 19.42
C SER A 2 -11.29 -18.92 19.25
N SER A 3 -12.27 -19.67 18.77
CA SER A 3 -12.06 -21.08 18.45
C SER A 3 -11.04 -21.20 17.30
N ILE A 4 -10.40 -22.36 17.18
CA ILE A 4 -9.43 -22.60 16.08
C ILE A 4 -10.12 -22.43 14.72
N GLU A 5 -11.38 -22.81 14.59
CA GLU A 5 -12.15 -22.63 13.36
C GLU A 5 -12.40 -21.15 13.03
N GLU A 6 -12.73 -20.33 14.03
CA GLU A 6 -12.86 -18.87 13.86
C GLU A 6 -11.52 -18.24 13.46
N ALA A 7 -10.42 -18.68 14.09
CA ALA A 7 -9.08 -18.21 13.73
C ALA A 7 -8.73 -18.59 12.29
N LEU A 8 -8.98 -19.84 11.88
CA LEU A 8 -8.75 -20.29 10.51
C LEU A 8 -9.62 -19.55 9.49
N ALA A 9 -10.88 -19.27 9.82
CA ALA A 9 -11.78 -18.50 8.97
C ALA A 9 -11.27 -17.05 8.79
N LEU A 10 -10.83 -16.40 9.89
CA LEU A 10 -10.25 -15.05 9.83
C LEU A 10 -8.94 -15.02 9.03
N ILE A 11 -8.05 -15.97 9.27
CA ILE A 11 -6.76 -16.09 8.56
C ILE A 11 -7.01 -16.38 7.07
N GLY A 12 -7.99 -17.23 6.75
CA GLY A 12 -8.36 -17.59 5.38
C GLY A 12 -9.02 -16.48 4.58
N ARG A 13 -9.62 -15.46 5.23
CA ARG A 13 -10.30 -14.36 4.53
C ARG A 13 -9.35 -13.64 3.57
N GLY A 14 -9.70 -13.61 2.29
CA GLY A 14 -8.93 -12.93 1.23
C GLY A 14 -7.56 -13.56 0.93
N ALA A 15 -7.17 -14.66 1.59
CA ALA A 15 -5.98 -15.41 1.23
C ALA A 15 -6.17 -16.08 -0.14
N ASP A 16 -5.12 -16.07 -0.96
CA ASP A 16 -5.10 -16.80 -2.23
C ASP A 16 -4.83 -18.28 -1.95
N GLU A 17 -3.82 -18.57 -1.13
CA GLU A 17 -3.46 -19.94 -0.77
C GLU A 17 -2.87 -19.99 0.65
N ILE A 18 -3.21 -21.03 1.38
CA ILE A 18 -2.52 -21.41 2.63
C ILE A 18 -1.86 -22.77 2.38
N LEU A 19 -0.57 -22.77 2.21
CA LEU A 19 0.18 -23.99 1.96
C LEU A 19 0.50 -24.68 3.27
N LYS A 20 0.03 -25.68 3.43
CA LYS A 20 -0.66 -26.76 4.14
C LYS A 20 -1.51 -26.18 5.28
N LEU A 21 -2.80 -26.09 5.05
CA LEU A 21 -3.79 -25.64 6.04
C LEU A 21 -3.74 -26.50 7.31
N GLU A 22 -3.49 -27.80 7.17
CA GLU A 22 -3.36 -28.73 8.31
C GLU A 22 -2.14 -28.40 9.19
N ASP A 23 -1.03 -27.95 8.59
CA ASP A 23 0.14 -27.51 9.35
C ASP A 23 -0.19 -26.25 10.16
N LEU A 24 -0.99 -25.31 9.60
CA LEU A 24 -1.46 -24.13 10.31
C LEU A 24 -2.37 -24.53 11.48
N ARG A 25 -3.33 -25.41 11.24
CA ARG A 25 -4.23 -25.94 12.27
C ARG A 25 -3.42 -26.57 13.43
N ALA A 26 -2.45 -27.41 13.10
CA ALA A 26 -1.60 -28.06 14.10
C ALA A 26 -0.80 -27.05 14.93
N ARG A 27 -0.27 -25.99 14.28
CA ARG A 27 0.45 -24.93 15.01
C ARG A 27 -0.47 -24.10 15.92
N LEU A 28 -1.70 -23.80 15.49
CA LEU A 28 -2.69 -23.12 16.33
C LEU A 28 -3.08 -23.97 17.54
N GLN A 29 -3.12 -25.32 17.39
CA GLN A 29 -3.41 -26.25 18.48
C GLN A 29 -2.27 -26.32 19.52
N GLU A 30 -1.04 -25.92 19.17
CA GLU A 30 0.07 -25.84 20.14
C GLU A 30 -0.22 -24.82 21.26
N GLY A 31 -1.16 -23.86 21.08
CA GLY A 31 -1.59 -22.89 22.09
C GLY A 31 -0.54 -21.83 22.45
N ARG A 32 0.57 -21.76 21.73
CA ARG A 32 1.62 -20.74 21.90
C ARG A 32 1.47 -19.62 20.88
N PRO A 33 2.00 -18.42 21.16
CA PRO A 33 2.16 -17.41 20.13
C PRO A 33 3.03 -17.94 18.97
N LEU A 34 2.52 -17.84 17.74
CA LEU A 34 3.26 -18.15 16.53
C LEU A 34 4.09 -16.95 16.10
N ARG A 35 5.23 -17.21 15.46
CA ARG A 35 6.10 -16.19 14.84
C ARG A 35 5.68 -16.00 13.38
N ILE A 36 5.03 -14.87 13.11
CA ILE A 36 4.44 -14.54 11.80
C ILE A 36 5.34 -13.53 11.11
N LYS A 37 5.97 -13.91 10.01
CA LYS A 37 6.92 -13.09 9.27
C LYS A 37 6.32 -12.57 7.96
N ALA A 38 6.62 -11.32 7.63
CA ALA A 38 6.54 -10.81 6.26
C ALA A 38 7.75 -9.89 5.98
N GLY A 39 8.38 -10.08 4.82
CA GLY A 39 9.53 -9.30 4.38
C GLY A 39 9.13 -8.19 3.41
N PHE A 40 9.74 -7.03 3.57
CA PHE A 40 9.53 -5.85 2.73
C PHE A 40 10.87 -5.23 2.36
N ASP A 41 11.18 -5.22 1.07
CA ASP A 41 12.34 -4.48 0.56
C ASP A 41 12.01 -2.99 0.50
N PRO A 42 12.79 -2.11 1.14
CA PRO A 42 12.51 -0.67 1.20
C PRO A 42 12.88 0.04 -0.10
N THR A 43 12.19 -0.33 -1.19
CA THR A 43 12.48 0.14 -2.56
C THR A 43 11.97 1.54 -2.87
N ALA A 44 11.15 2.12 -1.99
CA ALA A 44 10.59 3.47 -2.12
C ALA A 44 10.18 3.98 -0.73
N PRO A 45 10.16 5.30 -0.46
CA PRO A 45 9.95 5.83 0.89
C PRO A 45 8.55 5.61 1.48
N ASP A 46 7.52 5.39 0.65
CA ASP A 46 6.13 5.33 1.12
C ASP A 46 5.48 3.99 0.85
N LEU A 47 4.56 3.60 1.73
CA LEU A 47 3.66 2.48 1.55
C LEU A 47 2.37 2.93 0.84
N HIS A 48 1.71 2.01 0.15
CA HIS A 48 0.39 2.23 -0.46
C HIS A 48 -0.56 1.07 -0.09
N LEU A 49 -1.85 1.20 -0.41
CA LEU A 49 -2.87 0.20 -0.04
C LEU A 49 -2.51 -1.23 -0.46
N GLY A 50 -1.76 -1.43 -1.55
CA GLY A 50 -1.29 -2.75 -1.94
C GLY A 50 -0.40 -3.43 -0.89
N HIS A 51 0.45 -2.67 -0.21
CA HIS A 51 1.26 -3.19 0.90
C HIS A 51 0.41 -3.49 2.13
N THR A 52 -0.67 -2.73 2.34
CA THR A 52 -1.53 -2.93 3.50
C THR A 52 -2.32 -4.23 3.46
N VAL A 53 -2.45 -4.88 2.31
CA VAL A 53 -3.03 -6.23 2.22
C VAL A 53 -2.28 -7.22 3.12
N LEU A 54 -0.95 -7.23 3.04
CA LEU A 54 -0.12 -8.06 3.93
C LEU A 54 -0.13 -7.55 5.36
N LEU A 55 -0.03 -6.23 5.58
CA LEU A 55 -0.06 -5.64 6.91
C LEU A 55 -1.39 -5.92 7.63
N ASN A 56 -2.51 -5.88 6.91
CA ASN A 56 -3.82 -6.24 7.44
C ASN A 56 -3.86 -7.72 7.87
N LYS A 57 -3.28 -8.61 7.07
CA LYS A 57 -3.17 -10.01 7.43
C LYS A 57 -2.28 -10.21 8.67
N MET A 58 -1.15 -9.52 8.76
CA MET A 58 -0.30 -9.51 9.95
C MET A 58 -1.07 -9.01 11.17
N ARG A 59 -1.89 -7.94 11.03
CA ARG A 59 -2.73 -7.42 12.10
C ARG A 59 -3.75 -8.45 12.58
N GLN A 60 -4.39 -9.20 11.70
CA GLN A 60 -5.30 -10.29 12.07
C GLN A 60 -4.60 -11.36 12.93
N PHE A 61 -3.34 -11.68 12.63
CA PHE A 61 -2.56 -12.57 13.50
C PHE A 61 -2.23 -11.94 14.84
N GLN A 62 -1.97 -10.63 14.91
CA GLN A 62 -1.78 -9.93 16.21
C GLN A 62 -3.05 -9.99 17.05
N ASP A 63 -4.22 -9.76 16.45
CA ASP A 63 -5.51 -9.78 17.13
C ASP A 63 -5.84 -11.19 17.67
N LEU A 64 -5.32 -12.24 17.04
CA LEU A 64 -5.37 -13.62 17.54
C LEU A 64 -4.32 -13.93 18.64
N GLY A 65 -3.44 -12.98 18.98
CA GLY A 65 -2.44 -13.14 20.04
C GLY A 65 -1.07 -13.64 19.58
N HIS A 66 -0.80 -13.63 18.28
CA HIS A 66 0.48 -14.08 17.71
C HIS A 66 1.52 -12.95 17.66
N GLN A 67 2.80 -13.31 17.61
CA GLN A 67 3.93 -12.39 17.46
C GLN A 67 4.17 -12.11 15.98
N VAL A 68 4.13 -10.84 15.60
CA VAL A 68 4.38 -10.41 14.22
C VAL A 68 5.81 -9.91 14.07
N ILE A 69 6.47 -10.34 13.01
CA ILE A 69 7.82 -9.91 12.63
C ILE A 69 7.73 -9.15 11.31
N PHE A 70 7.91 -7.85 11.39
CA PHE A 70 8.05 -6.99 10.22
C PHE A 70 9.52 -6.96 9.81
N LEU A 71 9.87 -7.70 8.77
CA LEU A 71 11.24 -7.81 8.30
C LEU A 71 11.51 -6.76 7.22
N ILE A 72 12.49 -5.92 7.47
CA ILE A 72 13.01 -4.97 6.49
C ILE A 72 14.17 -5.63 5.76
N GLY A 73 14.02 -5.81 4.46
CA GLY A 73 15.01 -6.37 3.57
C GLY A 73 16.08 -5.35 3.18
N ASP A 74 16.86 -4.86 4.14
CA ASP A 74 17.93 -3.90 3.87
C ASP A 74 19.13 -4.53 3.15
N PHE A 75 19.36 -5.83 3.35
CA PHE A 75 20.36 -6.58 2.59
C PHE A 75 19.80 -7.03 1.23
N THR A 76 18.58 -7.58 1.19
CA THR A 76 17.92 -8.01 -0.06
C THR A 76 17.62 -6.85 -1.00
N GLY A 77 17.29 -5.68 -0.46
CA GLY A 77 17.08 -4.46 -1.24
C GLY A 77 18.31 -3.99 -2.04
N MET A 78 19.52 -4.34 -1.59
CA MET A 78 20.77 -4.10 -2.34
C MET A 78 20.99 -5.13 -3.46
N ILE A 79 20.43 -6.35 -3.35
CA ILE A 79 20.48 -7.37 -4.41
C ILE A 79 19.44 -7.04 -5.48
N GLY A 80 18.22 -6.70 -5.07
CA GLY A 80 17.05 -6.48 -5.89
C GLY A 80 16.29 -7.76 -6.22
N ASP A 81 14.97 -7.76 -5.98
CA ASP A 81 14.10 -8.89 -6.30
C ASP A 81 13.99 -9.09 -7.82
N PRO A 82 14.43 -10.24 -8.35
CA PRO A 82 14.34 -10.53 -9.79
C PRO A 82 12.89 -10.78 -10.27
N SER A 83 11.91 -10.99 -9.38
CA SER A 83 10.49 -11.15 -9.75
C SER A 83 9.86 -9.86 -10.33
N GLY A 84 10.51 -8.73 -10.17
CA GLY A 84 10.09 -7.46 -10.78
C GLY A 84 10.40 -7.41 -12.26
N LYS A 85 9.45 -7.00 -13.10
CA LYS A 85 9.59 -6.87 -14.58
C LYS A 85 10.66 -5.86 -15.06
N SER A 86 11.43 -5.26 -14.18
CA SER A 86 12.36 -4.19 -14.50
C SER A 86 13.80 -4.67 -14.46
N LEU A 87 14.33 -5.06 -15.61
CA LEU A 87 15.77 -5.28 -15.87
C LEU A 87 16.65 -4.03 -15.59
N THR A 88 16.07 -2.91 -15.20
CA THR A 88 16.71 -1.60 -15.11
C THR A 88 16.68 -0.97 -13.72
N ARG A 89 16.22 -1.67 -12.67
CA ARG A 89 16.33 -1.11 -11.31
C ARG A 89 17.80 -1.00 -10.92
N LYS A 90 18.27 0.23 -10.77
CA LYS A 90 19.57 0.47 -10.14
C LYS A 90 19.53 -0.09 -8.73
N PRO A 91 20.54 -0.86 -8.31
CA PRO A 91 20.69 -1.23 -6.91
C PRO A 91 20.65 0.04 -6.05
N LEU A 92 19.87 -0.01 -4.98
CA LEU A 92 19.82 1.09 -4.02
C LEU A 92 21.14 1.16 -3.26
N SER A 93 21.61 2.37 -2.94
CA SER A 93 22.71 2.53 -2.01
C SER A 93 22.26 2.13 -0.59
N ARG A 94 23.20 1.79 0.26
CA ARG A 94 22.91 1.49 1.66
C ARG A 94 22.20 2.65 2.37
N ASP A 95 22.58 3.89 2.05
CA ASP A 95 21.98 5.07 2.65
C ASP A 95 20.53 5.27 2.20
N ASP A 96 20.23 5.02 0.91
CA ASP A 96 18.85 5.04 0.40
C ASP A 96 17.98 3.98 1.07
N VAL A 97 18.50 2.76 1.22
CA VAL A 97 17.81 1.67 1.90
C VAL A 97 17.50 2.02 3.35
N LEU A 98 18.48 2.57 4.08
CA LEU A 98 18.30 2.97 5.48
C LEU A 98 17.32 4.15 5.63
N ALA A 99 17.35 5.12 4.72
CA ALA A 99 16.40 6.22 4.71
C ALA A 99 14.96 5.72 4.48
N ASN A 100 14.75 4.87 3.48
CA ASN A 100 13.45 4.27 3.19
C ASN A 100 12.97 3.36 4.33
N ALA A 101 13.86 2.61 4.97
CA ALA A 101 13.54 1.72 6.08
C ALA A 101 12.92 2.48 7.28
N ARG A 102 13.44 3.67 7.59
CA ARG A 102 12.88 4.52 8.65
C ARG A 102 11.45 4.95 8.35
N THR A 103 11.17 5.36 7.12
CA THR A 103 9.83 5.75 6.71
C THR A 103 8.86 4.56 6.72
N TYR A 104 9.33 3.35 6.40
CA TYR A 104 8.53 2.12 6.50
C TYR A 104 8.18 1.82 7.95
N GLU A 105 9.15 1.90 8.86
CA GLU A 105 8.92 1.68 10.28
C GLU A 105 7.86 2.63 10.86
N GLU A 106 7.88 3.90 10.48
CA GLU A 106 6.88 4.87 10.92
C GLU A 106 5.48 4.55 10.36
N GLN A 107 5.41 4.19 9.08
CA GLN A 107 4.16 3.96 8.38
C GLN A 107 3.48 2.63 8.76
N VAL A 108 4.26 1.58 9.02
CA VAL A 108 3.72 0.25 9.36
C VAL A 108 2.87 0.28 10.64
N PHE A 109 3.21 1.16 11.57
CA PHE A 109 2.48 1.32 12.83
C PHE A 109 1.17 2.11 12.71
N LYS A 110 0.79 2.54 11.52
CA LYS A 110 -0.59 2.97 11.22
C LYS A 110 -1.54 1.76 11.11
N VAL A 111 -1.00 0.54 10.94
CA VAL A 111 -1.77 -0.69 10.81
C VAL A 111 -1.47 -1.68 11.94
N LEU A 112 -0.19 -1.89 12.25
CA LEU A 112 0.25 -2.87 13.26
C LEU A 112 0.34 -2.26 14.65
N ASP A 113 0.08 -3.09 15.66
CA ASP A 113 0.33 -2.75 17.06
C ASP A 113 1.85 -2.80 17.33
N ARG A 114 2.43 -1.67 17.71
CA ARG A 114 3.87 -1.55 18.01
C ARG A 114 4.31 -2.50 19.12
N SER A 115 3.50 -2.71 20.14
CA SER A 115 3.84 -3.55 21.29
C SER A 115 3.90 -5.05 20.96
N ARG A 116 3.32 -5.45 19.81
CA ARG A 116 3.24 -6.84 19.32
C ARG A 116 3.96 -7.04 18.01
N THR A 117 4.76 -6.06 17.59
CA THR A 117 5.53 -6.10 16.35
C THR A 117 7.01 -6.08 16.66
N GLU A 118 7.73 -7.08 16.20
CA GLU A 118 9.20 -7.11 16.18
C GLU A 118 9.66 -6.61 14.82
N VAL A 119 10.34 -5.47 14.77
CA VAL A 119 10.98 -4.95 13.55
C VAL A 119 12.38 -5.53 13.47
N ARG A 120 12.71 -6.20 12.36
CA ARG A 120 14.01 -6.84 12.15
C ARG A 120 14.59 -6.42 10.80
N PHE A 121 15.90 -6.49 10.71
CA PHE A 121 16.66 -6.18 9.50
C PHE A 121 17.46 -7.43 9.09
N ASN A 122 17.39 -7.82 7.83
CA ASN A 122 18.12 -9.03 7.42
C ASN A 122 19.65 -8.83 7.34
N SER A 123 20.14 -7.62 7.36
CA SER A 123 21.57 -7.35 7.59
C SER A 123 22.06 -7.81 8.97
N GLU A 124 21.19 -8.05 9.95
CA GLU A 124 21.58 -8.54 11.29
C GLU A 124 22.30 -9.90 11.23
N TRP A 125 21.90 -10.76 10.31
CA TRP A 125 22.57 -12.05 10.08
C TRP A 125 23.45 -12.05 8.85
N PHE A 126 23.02 -11.46 7.72
CA PHE A 126 23.85 -11.43 6.51
C PHE A 126 25.10 -10.56 6.66
N GLY A 127 25.06 -9.50 7.46
CA GLY A 127 26.22 -8.70 7.78
C GLY A 127 27.33 -9.43 8.56
N LYS A 128 26.99 -10.58 9.15
CA LYS A 128 27.92 -11.45 9.89
C LYS A 128 28.41 -12.64 9.07
N MET A 129 27.73 -12.96 7.96
CA MET A 129 28.09 -14.06 7.08
C MET A 129 29.32 -13.70 6.24
N GLY A 130 30.27 -14.62 6.20
CA GLY A 130 31.42 -14.53 5.30
C GLY A 130 31.15 -15.23 3.96
N ALA A 131 32.10 -15.10 3.04
CA ALA A 131 31.99 -15.74 1.72
C ALA A 131 31.77 -17.27 1.80
N ALA A 132 32.41 -17.95 2.76
CA ALA A 132 32.23 -19.38 2.97
C ALA A 132 30.79 -19.75 3.39
N ASP A 133 30.13 -18.88 4.17
CA ASP A 133 28.74 -19.07 4.59
C ASP A 133 27.80 -18.92 3.41
N MET A 134 28.03 -17.93 2.56
CA MET A 134 27.25 -17.72 1.35
C MET A 134 27.40 -18.86 0.35
N ILE A 135 28.61 -19.43 0.22
CA ILE A 135 28.84 -20.62 -0.62
C ILE A 135 28.10 -21.84 -0.05
N ARG A 136 28.12 -22.04 1.27
CA ARG A 136 27.35 -23.11 1.92
C ARG A 136 25.85 -22.93 1.71
N LEU A 137 25.33 -21.72 1.84
CA LEU A 137 23.93 -21.42 1.58
C LEU A 137 23.56 -21.69 0.11
N ALA A 138 24.37 -21.22 -0.84
CA ALA A 138 24.17 -21.47 -2.27
C ALA A 138 24.21 -22.95 -2.62
N GLY A 139 25.02 -23.74 -1.93
CA GLY A 139 25.12 -25.19 -2.12
C GLY A 139 23.89 -26.00 -1.66
N GLN A 140 22.95 -25.37 -0.93
CA GLN A 140 21.71 -26.04 -0.48
C GLN A 140 20.63 -26.12 -1.56
N HIS A 141 20.86 -25.49 -2.71
CA HIS A 141 19.89 -25.49 -3.81
C HIS A 141 20.59 -25.65 -5.17
N THR A 142 19.87 -26.16 -6.17
CA THR A 142 20.45 -26.39 -7.49
C THR A 142 19.96 -25.36 -8.51
N VAL A 143 20.79 -25.08 -9.53
CA VAL A 143 20.41 -24.24 -10.66
C VAL A 143 19.16 -24.78 -11.38
N ALA A 144 19.02 -26.09 -11.49
CA ALA A 144 17.85 -26.73 -12.12
C ALA A 144 16.56 -26.34 -11.38
N ARG A 145 16.59 -26.34 -10.03
CA ARG A 145 15.44 -25.90 -9.21
C ARG A 145 15.20 -24.40 -9.28
N MET A 146 16.25 -23.56 -9.37
CA MET A 146 16.10 -22.13 -9.58
C MET A 146 15.39 -21.82 -10.90
N LEU A 147 15.69 -22.57 -11.95
CA LEU A 147 15.07 -22.43 -13.27
C LEU A 147 13.61 -22.92 -13.34
N GLU A 148 13.05 -23.52 -12.27
CA GLU A 148 11.61 -23.78 -12.16
C GLU A 148 10.80 -22.50 -11.87
N ARG A 149 11.46 -21.45 -11.39
CA ARG A 149 10.81 -20.15 -11.20
C ARG A 149 10.46 -19.56 -12.56
N ASP A 150 9.19 -19.15 -12.74
CA ASP A 150 8.60 -18.80 -14.02
C ASP A 150 9.35 -17.69 -14.80
N ASP A 151 9.85 -16.66 -14.10
CA ASP A 151 10.62 -15.58 -14.71
C ASP A 151 12.01 -16.05 -15.17
N PHE A 152 12.69 -16.88 -14.38
CA PHE A 152 13.97 -17.47 -14.78
C PHE A 152 13.79 -18.46 -15.94
N ALA A 153 12.76 -19.31 -15.90
CA ALA A 153 12.44 -20.23 -16.98
C ALA A 153 12.22 -19.51 -18.31
N LYS A 154 11.41 -18.43 -18.29
CA LYS A 154 11.11 -17.61 -19.46
C LYS A 154 12.35 -16.91 -20.02
N ARG A 155 13.14 -16.29 -19.15
CA ARG A 155 14.38 -15.60 -19.53
C ARG A 155 15.42 -16.56 -20.09
N TYR A 156 15.57 -17.72 -19.45
CA TYR A 156 16.47 -18.77 -19.93
C TYR A 156 16.07 -19.30 -21.30
N ALA A 157 14.79 -19.62 -21.51
CA ALA A 157 14.26 -20.06 -22.78
C ALA A 157 14.40 -18.99 -23.88
N ALA A 158 14.27 -17.72 -23.53
CA ALA A 158 14.45 -16.59 -24.43
C ALA A 158 15.91 -16.17 -24.62
N GLN A 159 16.88 -16.90 -24.05
CA GLN A 159 18.31 -16.58 -24.06
C GLN A 159 18.64 -15.18 -23.53
N GLN A 160 17.82 -14.67 -22.62
CA GLN A 160 18.06 -13.41 -21.92
C GLN A 160 19.03 -13.62 -20.76
N SER A 161 19.82 -12.60 -20.46
CA SER A 161 20.81 -12.71 -19.39
C SER A 161 20.15 -12.89 -18.02
N ILE A 162 20.71 -13.80 -17.22
CA ILE A 162 20.39 -13.99 -15.80
C ILE A 162 21.70 -13.87 -15.05
N ALA A 163 21.80 -12.85 -14.19
CA ALA A 163 23.02 -12.66 -13.41
C ALA A 163 23.02 -13.62 -12.19
N ILE A 164 24.20 -14.08 -11.80
CA ILE A 164 24.34 -15.09 -10.72
C ILE A 164 23.76 -14.59 -9.39
N HIS A 165 23.90 -13.28 -9.09
CA HIS A 165 23.33 -12.72 -7.86
C HIS A 165 21.80 -12.82 -7.80
N GLU A 166 21.11 -12.86 -8.95
CA GLU A 166 19.65 -13.04 -8.99
C GLU A 166 19.24 -14.42 -8.46
N PHE A 167 20.05 -15.46 -8.64
CA PHE A 167 19.83 -16.78 -8.04
C PHE A 167 20.07 -16.78 -6.53
N LEU A 168 20.85 -15.85 -6.01
CA LEU A 168 21.06 -15.74 -4.56
C LEU A 168 19.86 -15.10 -3.85
N TYR A 169 19.07 -14.25 -4.52
CA TYR A 169 17.96 -13.54 -3.89
C TYR A 169 16.95 -14.50 -3.20
N PRO A 170 16.41 -15.55 -3.85
CA PRO A 170 15.50 -16.49 -3.20
C PRO A 170 16.12 -17.22 -2.00
N LEU A 171 17.41 -17.53 -2.05
CA LEU A 171 18.13 -18.18 -0.95
C LEU A 171 18.30 -17.24 0.25
N VAL A 172 18.63 -15.98 -0.02
CA VAL A 172 18.76 -14.94 1.01
C VAL A 172 17.41 -14.70 1.68
N GLN A 173 16.35 -14.47 0.91
CA GLN A 173 15.00 -14.34 1.46
C GLN A 173 14.56 -15.60 2.23
N GLY A 174 14.83 -16.78 1.71
CA GLY A 174 14.49 -18.03 2.37
C GLY A 174 15.24 -18.24 3.70
N TYR A 175 16.50 -17.83 3.78
CA TYR A 175 17.29 -17.93 5.00
C TYR A 175 16.79 -16.98 6.11
N ASP A 176 16.12 -15.89 5.78
CA ASP A 176 15.45 -15.04 6.76
C ASP A 176 14.48 -15.83 7.64
N SER A 177 13.80 -16.82 7.06
CA SER A 177 12.88 -17.69 7.81
C SER A 177 13.62 -18.64 8.76
N VAL A 178 14.82 -19.09 8.38
CA VAL A 178 15.70 -19.86 9.27
C VAL A 178 16.19 -19.01 10.43
N ALA A 179 16.71 -17.83 10.14
CA ALA A 179 17.25 -16.89 11.15
C ALA A 179 16.18 -16.42 12.15
N LEU A 180 14.94 -16.28 11.69
CA LEU A 180 13.82 -15.84 12.50
C LEU A 180 13.00 -16.98 13.10
N GLU A 181 13.31 -18.25 12.79
CA GLU A 181 12.52 -19.40 13.22
C GLU A 181 11.02 -19.19 12.96
N ALA A 182 10.69 -18.75 11.75
CA ALA A 182 9.34 -18.36 11.39
C ALA A 182 8.38 -19.55 11.40
N ASP A 183 7.21 -19.39 12.04
CA ASP A 183 6.12 -20.39 12.00
C ASP A 183 5.24 -20.22 10.76
N VAL A 184 5.01 -18.97 10.36
CA VAL A 184 4.20 -18.61 9.18
C VAL A 184 4.91 -17.49 8.44
N GLU A 185 5.01 -17.59 7.14
CA GLU A 185 5.47 -16.51 6.27
C GLU A 185 4.36 -16.07 5.34
N LEU A 186 4.15 -14.74 5.30
CA LEU A 186 3.18 -14.07 4.46
C LEU A 186 3.88 -13.42 3.26
N GLY A 187 3.27 -13.51 2.08
CA GLY A 187 3.75 -12.80 0.90
C GLY A 187 2.67 -12.63 -0.16
N GLY A 188 2.96 -11.85 -1.20
CA GLY A 188 2.12 -11.80 -2.39
C GLY A 188 2.20 -13.12 -3.19
N THR A 189 1.23 -13.36 -4.07
CA THR A 189 1.24 -14.53 -4.97
C THR A 189 2.51 -14.60 -5.84
N ASP A 190 3.08 -13.44 -6.17
CA ASP A 190 4.35 -13.32 -6.91
C ASP A 190 5.58 -13.76 -6.10
N GLN A 191 5.46 -13.89 -4.78
CA GLN A 191 6.53 -14.30 -3.86
C GLN A 191 6.53 -15.81 -3.54
N LYS A 192 5.53 -16.57 -4.01
CA LYS A 192 5.33 -17.98 -3.63
C LYS A 192 6.61 -18.82 -3.72
N PHE A 193 7.39 -18.67 -4.79
CA PHE A 193 8.65 -19.41 -4.95
C PHE A 193 9.64 -19.11 -3.82
N ASN A 194 9.82 -17.84 -3.49
CA ASN A 194 10.75 -17.42 -2.43
C ASN A 194 10.29 -17.90 -1.05
N LEU A 195 8.96 -17.88 -0.79
CA LEU A 195 8.38 -18.38 0.46
C LEU A 195 8.61 -19.90 0.61
N LEU A 196 8.47 -20.64 -0.48
CA LEU A 196 8.77 -22.09 -0.50
C LEU A 196 10.25 -22.39 -0.29
N MET A 197 11.14 -21.51 -0.76
CA MET A 197 12.57 -21.61 -0.47
C MET A 197 12.84 -21.59 1.03
N GLY A 198 12.16 -20.72 1.79
CA GLY A 198 12.24 -20.66 3.25
C GLY A 198 11.91 -21.99 3.91
N ARG A 199 10.85 -22.69 3.44
CA ARG A 199 10.49 -24.02 3.95
C ARG A 199 11.62 -25.04 3.74
N GLY A 200 12.17 -25.09 2.53
CA GLY A 200 13.25 -26.02 2.21
C GLY A 200 14.52 -25.74 3.03
N LEU A 201 14.86 -24.48 3.21
CA LEU A 201 16.02 -24.10 4.03
C LEU A 201 15.82 -24.42 5.51
N GLN A 202 14.61 -24.23 6.06
CA GLN A 202 14.30 -24.64 7.43
C GLN A 202 14.46 -26.14 7.63
N GLU A 203 14.01 -26.98 6.68
CA GLU A 203 14.24 -28.43 6.71
C GLU A 203 15.73 -28.78 6.73
N HIS A 204 16.56 -28.13 5.89
CA HIS A 204 18.00 -28.33 5.89
C HIS A 204 18.66 -27.93 7.23
N HIS A 205 18.08 -26.98 7.93
CA HIS A 205 18.56 -26.52 9.23
C HIS A 205 17.90 -27.25 10.42
N GLY A 206 17.14 -28.33 10.17
CA GLY A 206 16.49 -29.14 11.21
C GLY A 206 15.32 -28.42 11.91
N GLN A 207 14.80 -27.38 11.31
CA GLN A 207 13.62 -26.66 11.82
C GLN A 207 12.34 -27.23 11.23
N LYS A 208 11.21 -27.09 11.95
CA LYS A 208 9.88 -27.40 11.42
C LYS A 208 9.52 -26.40 10.33
N PRO A 209 9.24 -26.82 9.09
CA PRO A 209 8.97 -25.92 7.98
C PRO A 209 7.78 -24.99 8.27
N GLN A 210 7.93 -23.73 7.92
CA GLN A 210 6.87 -22.71 8.08
C GLN A 210 5.64 -23.00 7.23
N VAL A 211 4.50 -22.50 7.65
CA VAL A 211 3.31 -22.36 6.81
C VAL A 211 3.53 -21.18 5.86
N VAL A 212 3.20 -21.36 4.60
CA VAL A 212 3.22 -20.27 3.61
C VAL A 212 1.79 -19.82 3.36
N LEU A 213 1.55 -18.52 3.49
CA LEU A 213 0.28 -17.90 3.17
C LEU A 213 0.49 -16.83 2.11
N THR A 214 -0.16 -17.01 0.95
CA THR A 214 -0.10 -16.01 -0.11
C THR A 214 -1.36 -15.16 -0.13
N MET A 215 -1.15 -13.85 -0.32
CA MET A 215 -2.22 -12.88 -0.54
C MET A 215 -2.21 -12.46 -2.00
N PRO A 216 -3.38 -12.24 -2.60
CA PRO A 216 -3.45 -11.71 -3.95
C PRO A 216 -2.86 -10.30 -4.00
N LEU A 217 -2.34 -9.93 -5.17
CA LEU A 217 -1.94 -8.56 -5.43
C LEU A 217 -3.19 -7.68 -5.55
N LEU A 218 -3.17 -6.51 -4.90
CA LEU A 218 -4.26 -5.55 -4.99
C LEU A 218 -4.21 -4.84 -6.33
N GLU A 219 -5.31 -4.84 -7.06
CA GLU A 219 -5.46 -4.04 -8.27
C GLU A 219 -5.51 -2.55 -7.91
N GLY A 220 -4.85 -1.73 -8.73
CA GLY A 220 -4.83 -0.28 -8.59
C GLY A 220 -6.11 0.40 -9.06
N LEU A 221 -6.08 1.74 -9.11
CA LEU A 221 -7.21 2.57 -9.52
C LEU A 221 -7.73 2.29 -10.93
N ASP A 222 -6.92 1.66 -11.77
CA ASP A 222 -7.28 1.23 -13.12
C ASP A 222 -8.07 -0.09 -13.16
N GLY A 223 -8.21 -0.78 -12.04
CA GLY A 223 -8.95 -2.04 -11.89
C GLY A 223 -8.35 -3.24 -12.62
N VAL A 224 -7.18 -3.12 -13.20
CA VAL A 224 -6.55 -4.16 -14.05
C VAL A 224 -5.14 -4.50 -13.59
N ASN A 225 -4.28 -3.49 -13.47
CA ASN A 225 -2.89 -3.70 -13.10
C ASN A 225 -2.73 -3.68 -11.57
N LYS A 226 -1.75 -4.43 -11.07
CA LYS A 226 -1.42 -4.36 -9.66
C LYS A 226 -1.12 -2.91 -9.25
N MET A 227 -1.56 -2.54 -8.06
CA MET A 227 -1.30 -1.22 -7.50
C MET A 227 0.21 -0.96 -7.42
N SER A 228 0.66 0.13 -8.02
CA SER A 228 2.07 0.47 -8.09
C SER A 228 2.29 1.97 -8.26
N LYS A 229 3.31 2.52 -7.61
CA LYS A 229 3.75 3.91 -7.79
C LYS A 229 4.22 4.18 -9.21
N SER A 230 4.94 3.25 -9.81
CA SER A 230 5.47 3.39 -11.18
C SER A 230 4.36 3.47 -12.23
N LEU A 231 3.18 2.93 -11.96
CA LEU A 231 2.00 3.00 -12.82
C LEU A 231 1.09 4.19 -12.48
N GLY A 232 1.33 4.90 -11.38
CA GLY A 232 0.49 6.01 -10.94
C GLY A 232 -0.93 5.61 -10.54
N ASN A 233 -1.22 4.31 -10.38
CA ASN A 233 -2.54 3.75 -10.08
C ASN A 233 -2.73 3.42 -8.59
N TYR A 234 -2.09 4.15 -7.70
CA TYR A 234 -2.01 3.83 -6.26
C TYR A 234 -2.69 4.87 -5.36
N ILE A 235 -2.97 4.45 -4.12
CA ILE A 235 -3.28 5.32 -2.99
C ILE A 235 -2.20 5.09 -1.94
N GLY A 236 -1.43 6.15 -1.63
CA GLY A 236 -0.44 6.13 -0.55
C GLY A 236 -1.12 6.26 0.81
N ILE A 237 -0.62 5.55 1.83
CA ILE A 237 -1.19 5.62 3.18
C ILE A 237 -0.82 6.91 3.93
N SER A 238 0.08 7.70 3.36
CA SER A 238 0.48 9.02 3.86
C SER A 238 -0.09 10.17 3.02
N GLU A 239 -0.88 9.87 1.98
CA GLU A 239 -1.60 10.90 1.22
C GLU A 239 -2.62 11.62 2.11
N PRO A 240 -2.96 12.89 1.82
CA PRO A 240 -4.03 13.60 2.52
C PRO A 240 -5.34 12.80 2.54
N ALA A 241 -6.11 12.90 3.63
CA ALA A 241 -7.37 12.16 3.78
C ALA A 241 -8.35 12.41 2.62
N ILE A 242 -8.40 13.65 2.10
CA ILE A 242 -9.26 14.01 0.96
C ILE A 242 -8.84 13.27 -0.32
N ASP A 243 -7.56 13.03 -0.54
CA ASP A 243 -7.08 12.30 -1.70
C ASP A 243 -7.41 10.81 -1.59
N ILE A 244 -7.26 10.23 -0.39
CA ILE A 244 -7.67 8.85 -0.09
C ILE A 244 -9.16 8.67 -0.39
N VAL A 245 -10.02 9.56 0.15
CA VAL A 245 -11.48 9.54 -0.09
C VAL A 245 -11.77 9.70 -1.58
N THR A 246 -11.21 10.73 -2.22
CA THR A 246 -11.49 11.05 -3.62
C THR A 246 -11.09 9.91 -4.56
N LYS A 247 -9.93 9.30 -4.34
CA LYS A 247 -9.43 8.18 -5.14
C LYS A 247 -10.27 6.91 -4.90
N THR A 248 -10.60 6.62 -3.63
CA THR A 248 -11.46 5.47 -3.29
C THR A 248 -12.85 5.58 -3.92
N MET A 249 -13.43 6.79 -3.94
CA MET A 249 -14.74 7.02 -4.54
C MET A 249 -14.76 6.90 -6.08
N LYS A 250 -13.59 6.91 -6.73
CA LYS A 250 -13.45 6.75 -8.20
C LYS A 250 -13.36 5.32 -8.67
N VAL A 251 -13.04 4.34 -7.78
CA VAL A 251 -12.96 2.94 -8.19
C VAL A 251 -14.30 2.43 -8.70
N ASP A 252 -14.30 1.49 -9.64
CA ASP A 252 -15.52 0.85 -10.08
C ASP A 252 -16.13 -0.06 -8.99
N ASP A 253 -17.37 -0.47 -9.16
CA ASP A 253 -18.09 -1.23 -8.13
C ASP A 253 -17.55 -2.66 -7.99
N THR A 254 -16.96 -3.23 -9.03
CA THR A 254 -16.32 -4.56 -8.96
C THR A 254 -15.06 -4.50 -8.12
N LEU A 255 -14.21 -3.51 -8.38
CA LEU A 255 -12.98 -3.27 -7.63
C LEU A 255 -13.28 -2.91 -6.16
N MET A 256 -14.35 -2.17 -5.89
CA MET A 256 -14.79 -1.87 -4.53
C MET A 256 -14.97 -3.14 -3.69
N TRP A 257 -15.64 -4.18 -4.21
CA TRP A 257 -15.84 -5.43 -3.47
C TRP A 257 -14.52 -6.15 -3.19
N ARG A 258 -13.61 -6.11 -4.15
CA ARG A 258 -12.26 -6.65 -3.99
C ARG A 258 -11.48 -5.92 -2.90
N TRP A 259 -11.55 -4.60 -2.88
CA TRP A 259 -10.92 -3.80 -1.84
C TRP A 259 -11.55 -4.00 -0.46
N ILE A 260 -12.87 -4.16 -0.38
CA ILE A 260 -13.54 -4.50 0.90
C ILE A 260 -13.02 -5.83 1.44
N GLU A 261 -12.91 -6.85 0.59
CA GLU A 261 -12.40 -8.16 1.01
C GLU A 261 -10.98 -8.08 1.60
N LEU A 262 -10.09 -7.32 0.97
CA LEU A 262 -8.66 -7.30 1.27
C LEU A 262 -8.25 -6.19 2.25
N LEU A 263 -8.99 -5.10 2.32
CA LEU A 263 -8.59 -3.92 3.07
C LEU A 263 -9.49 -3.60 4.27
N SER A 264 -10.78 -4.01 4.25
CA SER A 264 -11.71 -3.62 5.31
C SER A 264 -11.59 -4.52 6.55
N PHE A 265 -11.55 -3.90 7.73
CA PHE A 265 -11.76 -4.54 9.02
C PHE A 265 -13.19 -4.33 9.52
N ASP A 266 -13.84 -3.22 9.13
CA ASP A 266 -15.17 -2.82 9.60
C ASP A 266 -16.31 -3.57 8.92
N ILE A 267 -16.07 -4.10 7.71
CA ILE A 267 -17.04 -4.87 6.94
C ILE A 267 -16.64 -6.34 6.99
N SER A 268 -17.37 -7.14 7.75
CA SER A 268 -17.15 -8.59 7.80
C SER A 268 -17.45 -9.27 6.47
N GLN A 269 -16.95 -10.49 6.27
CA GLN A 269 -17.24 -11.25 5.04
C GLN A 269 -18.73 -11.53 4.88
N ALA A 270 -19.43 -11.88 5.96
CA ALA A 270 -20.88 -12.11 5.92
C ALA A 270 -21.64 -10.83 5.57
N GLU A 271 -21.26 -9.70 6.15
CA GLU A 271 -21.85 -8.41 5.84
C GLU A 271 -21.57 -7.98 4.40
N ALA A 272 -20.36 -8.20 3.89
CA ALA A 272 -20.01 -7.90 2.50
C ALA A 272 -20.90 -8.65 1.50
N VAL A 273 -21.22 -9.92 1.79
CA VAL A 273 -22.18 -10.71 0.97
C VAL A 273 -23.56 -10.07 0.98
N GLN A 274 -24.09 -9.70 2.16
CA GLN A 274 -25.41 -9.07 2.29
C GLN A 274 -25.46 -7.70 1.57
N LEU A 275 -24.43 -6.86 1.77
CA LEU A 275 -24.36 -5.56 1.08
C LEU A 275 -24.29 -5.73 -0.44
N ARG A 276 -23.58 -6.75 -0.92
CA ARG A 276 -23.49 -7.04 -2.36
C ARG A 276 -24.82 -7.49 -2.93
N GLU A 277 -25.57 -8.30 -2.22
CA GLU A 277 -26.94 -8.70 -2.61
C GLU A 277 -27.87 -7.48 -2.68
N GLN A 278 -27.87 -6.61 -1.65
CA GLN A 278 -28.66 -5.38 -1.63
C GLN A 278 -28.33 -4.45 -2.81
N VAL A 279 -27.05 -4.30 -3.11
CA VAL A 279 -26.60 -3.48 -4.27
C VAL A 279 -27.07 -4.12 -5.58
N THR A 280 -26.94 -5.44 -5.71
CA THR A 280 -27.34 -6.17 -6.93
C THR A 280 -28.85 -6.08 -7.17
N ASN A 281 -29.65 -6.12 -6.10
CA ASN A 281 -31.11 -6.00 -6.16
C ASN A 281 -31.59 -4.55 -6.34
N GLY A 282 -30.70 -3.56 -6.22
CA GLY A 282 -31.06 -2.14 -6.31
C GLY A 282 -31.58 -1.52 -5.01
N ASP A 283 -31.56 -2.27 -3.90
CA ASP A 283 -32.02 -1.83 -2.59
C ASP A 283 -31.05 -0.88 -1.92
N LEU A 284 -29.76 -0.95 -2.31
CA LEU A 284 -28.68 -0.11 -1.77
C LEU A 284 -27.85 0.48 -2.91
N ASN A 285 -27.61 1.79 -2.83
CA ASN A 285 -26.71 2.45 -3.78
C ASN A 285 -25.24 2.08 -3.48
N PRO A 286 -24.45 1.58 -4.45
CA PRO A 286 -23.04 1.21 -4.25
C PRO A 286 -22.19 2.36 -3.73
N ARG A 287 -22.56 3.62 -4.01
CA ARG A 287 -21.92 4.81 -3.46
C ARG A 287 -21.87 4.79 -1.92
N VAL A 288 -22.92 4.30 -1.25
CA VAL A 288 -22.99 4.23 0.22
C VAL A 288 -21.92 3.27 0.75
N VAL A 289 -21.79 2.11 0.13
CA VAL A 289 -20.79 1.11 0.49
C VAL A 289 -19.37 1.63 0.24
N LYS A 290 -19.17 2.26 -0.91
CA LYS A 290 -17.89 2.87 -1.28
C LYS A 290 -17.47 3.99 -0.32
N LEU A 291 -18.42 4.81 0.10
CA LEU A 291 -18.19 5.87 1.07
C LEU A 291 -17.81 5.32 2.45
N ARG A 292 -18.45 4.20 2.86
CA ARG A 292 -18.08 3.52 4.10
C ARG A 292 -16.63 3.01 4.06
N LEU A 293 -16.22 2.38 2.95
CA LEU A 293 -14.83 1.96 2.75
C LEU A 293 -13.87 3.16 2.76
N ALA A 294 -14.21 4.24 2.07
CA ALA A 294 -13.38 5.45 2.02
C ALA A 294 -13.21 6.08 3.41
N ARG A 295 -14.29 6.14 4.21
CA ARG A 295 -14.27 6.58 5.62
C ARG A 295 -13.34 5.72 6.45
N GLU A 296 -13.46 4.39 6.36
CA GLU A 296 -12.62 3.45 7.10
C GLU A 296 -11.14 3.65 6.77
N LEU A 297 -10.78 3.72 5.48
CA LEU A 297 -9.39 3.92 5.05
C LEU A 297 -8.84 5.27 5.52
N ALA A 298 -9.59 6.35 5.34
CA ALA A 298 -9.16 7.68 5.79
C ALA A 298 -9.00 7.74 7.31
N THR A 299 -9.92 7.15 8.09
CA THR A 299 -9.83 7.07 9.55
C THR A 299 -8.59 6.28 10.00
N ARG A 300 -8.30 5.16 9.34
CA ARG A 300 -7.16 4.28 9.69
C ARG A 300 -5.82 4.97 9.51
N PHE A 301 -5.66 5.74 8.44
CA PHE A 301 -4.37 6.36 8.10
C PHE A 301 -4.20 7.76 8.65
N HIS A 302 -5.27 8.38 9.10
CA HIS A 302 -5.29 9.68 9.78
C HIS A 302 -6.05 9.57 11.11
N ASP A 303 -7.28 10.08 11.17
CA ASP A 303 -8.21 9.96 12.29
C ASP A 303 -9.66 10.16 11.82
N ALA A 304 -10.62 9.98 12.73
CA ALA A 304 -12.04 10.12 12.43
C ALA A 304 -12.42 11.56 12.01
N VAL A 305 -11.77 12.56 12.60
CA VAL A 305 -12.08 13.97 12.30
C VAL A 305 -11.62 14.32 10.89
N ALA A 306 -10.40 13.94 10.53
CA ALA A 306 -9.86 14.13 9.19
C ALA A 306 -10.67 13.37 8.12
N ALA A 307 -11.15 12.16 8.44
CA ALA A 307 -11.99 11.39 7.55
C ALA A 307 -13.33 12.05 7.27
N GLU A 308 -14.04 12.55 8.30
CA GLU A 308 -15.31 13.24 8.13
C GLU A 308 -15.14 14.57 7.38
N GLN A 309 -14.08 15.33 7.66
CA GLN A 309 -13.76 16.54 6.90
C GLN A 309 -13.47 16.24 5.42
N ALA A 310 -12.73 15.16 5.15
CA ALA A 310 -12.45 14.73 3.79
C ALA A 310 -13.72 14.31 3.04
N ILE A 311 -14.63 13.59 3.71
CA ILE A 311 -15.92 13.19 3.13
C ILE A 311 -16.78 14.41 2.82
N ALA A 312 -16.93 15.32 3.78
CA ALA A 312 -17.69 16.55 3.58
C ALA A 312 -17.13 17.39 2.41
N GLY A 313 -15.80 17.52 2.34
CA GLY A 313 -15.12 18.18 1.23
C GLY A 313 -15.35 17.51 -0.11
N TRP A 314 -15.28 16.17 -0.16
CA TRP A 314 -15.57 15.40 -1.37
C TRP A 314 -17.05 15.54 -1.80
N GLU A 315 -17.99 15.47 -0.86
CA GLU A 315 -19.43 15.65 -1.14
C GLU A 315 -19.71 17.05 -1.68
N ALA A 316 -19.12 18.07 -1.07
CA ALA A 316 -19.22 19.45 -1.54
C ALA A 316 -18.72 19.59 -2.99
N ALA A 317 -17.57 18.99 -3.30
CA ALA A 317 -17.00 19.02 -4.64
C ALA A 317 -17.86 18.30 -5.69
N VAL A 318 -18.54 17.20 -5.31
CA VAL A 318 -19.33 16.39 -6.24
C VAL A 318 -20.74 16.92 -6.43
N THR A 319 -21.40 17.37 -5.35
CA THR A 319 -22.81 17.82 -5.39
C THR A 319 -22.94 19.31 -5.67
N GLY A 320 -21.91 20.09 -5.41
CA GLY A 320 -21.96 21.55 -5.45
C GLY A 320 -22.84 22.17 -4.34
N GLN A 321 -23.27 21.37 -3.37
CA GLN A 321 -24.18 21.74 -2.27
C GLN A 321 -23.59 21.46 -0.88
N GLY A 322 -22.36 20.95 -0.81
CA GLY A 322 -21.72 20.65 0.46
C GLY A 322 -21.27 21.91 1.19
N ASP A 323 -21.02 21.77 2.49
CA ASP A 323 -20.40 22.83 3.30
C ASP A 323 -18.92 22.98 2.89
N ILE A 324 -18.70 23.88 1.93
CA ILE A 324 -17.38 24.20 1.38
C ILE A 324 -16.42 24.80 2.42
N THR A 325 -16.91 25.19 3.59
CA THR A 325 -16.07 25.66 4.69
C THR A 325 -15.30 24.50 5.35
N GLN A 326 -15.73 23.25 5.12
CA GLN A 326 -15.08 22.02 5.60
C GLN A 326 -13.94 21.53 4.68
N LEU A 327 -13.73 22.15 3.51
CA LEU A 327 -12.58 21.82 2.68
C LEU A 327 -11.27 22.09 3.44
N PRO A 328 -10.30 21.17 3.36
CA PRO A 328 -9.00 21.37 3.99
C PRO A 328 -8.36 22.66 3.45
N LEU A 329 -7.83 23.46 4.38
CA LEU A 329 -7.12 24.69 4.04
C LEU A 329 -5.73 24.31 3.52
N GLN A 330 -5.45 24.67 2.27
CA GLN A 330 -4.17 24.43 1.61
C GLN A 330 -3.32 25.70 1.67
N ASP A 331 -2.14 25.61 2.29
CA ASP A 331 -1.17 26.70 2.22
C ASP A 331 -0.48 26.68 0.84
N VAL A 332 -0.57 27.77 0.11
CA VAL A 332 0.06 27.95 -1.19
C VAL A 332 1.11 29.06 -1.08
N ALA A 333 2.37 28.68 -1.22
CA ALA A 333 3.48 29.62 -1.22
C ALA A 333 3.45 30.45 -2.52
N ILE A 334 3.45 31.77 -2.36
CA ILE A 334 3.43 32.72 -3.49
C ILE A 334 4.46 33.85 -3.29
N PRO A 335 4.90 34.51 -4.37
CA PRO A 335 5.76 35.68 -4.28
C PRO A 335 5.15 36.81 -3.43
N ALA A 336 5.99 37.62 -2.80
CA ALA A 336 5.54 38.73 -1.96
C ALA A 336 4.69 39.79 -2.72
N GLU A 337 4.94 39.91 -4.03
CA GLU A 337 4.15 40.77 -4.92
C GLU A 337 2.77 40.19 -5.30
N GLY A 338 2.47 38.99 -4.82
CA GLY A 338 1.22 38.29 -5.13
C GLY A 338 1.34 37.38 -6.37
N LEU A 339 0.26 36.65 -6.65
CA LEU A 339 0.19 35.75 -7.78
C LEU A 339 -1.08 35.96 -8.60
N ARG A 340 -0.96 35.96 -9.93
CA ARG A 340 -2.12 36.07 -10.82
C ARG A 340 -3.04 34.86 -10.67
N ILE A 341 -4.33 35.07 -10.77
CA ILE A 341 -5.34 34.04 -10.56
C ILE A 341 -5.11 32.79 -11.40
N ALA A 342 -4.71 32.92 -12.68
CA ALA A 342 -4.44 31.76 -13.52
C ALA A 342 -3.29 30.89 -13.00
N ALA A 343 -2.20 31.52 -12.56
CA ALA A 343 -1.06 30.82 -11.96
C ALA A 343 -1.42 30.21 -10.60
N LEU A 344 -2.25 30.92 -9.81
CA LEU A 344 -2.74 30.43 -8.53
C LEU A 344 -3.61 29.17 -8.70
N LEU A 345 -4.53 29.15 -9.67
CA LEU A 345 -5.34 27.96 -9.96
C LEU A 345 -4.49 26.73 -10.29
N THR A 346 -3.37 26.96 -11.00
CA THR A 346 -2.43 25.89 -11.31
C THR A 346 -1.62 25.47 -10.09
N ALA A 347 -1.14 26.42 -9.29
CA ALA A 347 -0.40 26.14 -8.05
C ALA A 347 -1.27 25.43 -6.99
N ALA A 348 -2.57 25.75 -6.93
CA ALA A 348 -3.54 25.07 -6.08
C ALA A 348 -4.05 23.74 -6.63
N GLY A 349 -3.52 23.26 -7.78
CA GLY A 349 -3.90 21.98 -8.39
C GLY A 349 -5.31 21.94 -9.00
N LEU A 350 -5.96 23.08 -9.19
CA LEU A 350 -7.31 23.18 -9.77
C LEU A 350 -7.32 23.11 -11.29
N THR A 351 -6.18 23.39 -11.92
CA THR A 351 -5.96 23.25 -13.36
C THR A 351 -4.60 22.64 -13.64
N PRO A 352 -4.45 21.84 -14.71
CA PRO A 352 -3.19 21.20 -15.06
C PRO A 352 -2.14 22.18 -15.62
N SER A 353 -2.56 23.37 -16.04
CA SER A 353 -1.67 24.39 -16.61
C SER A 353 -2.30 25.77 -16.59
N ASN A 354 -1.46 26.82 -16.68
CA ASN A 354 -1.89 28.21 -16.82
C ASN A 354 -2.73 28.46 -18.10
N SER A 355 -2.47 27.70 -19.16
CA SER A 355 -3.26 27.78 -20.40
C SER A 355 -4.68 27.33 -20.18
N GLU A 356 -4.88 26.21 -19.46
CA GLU A 356 -6.21 25.73 -19.09
C GLU A 356 -6.90 26.69 -18.13
N ALA A 357 -6.18 27.20 -17.13
CA ALA A 357 -6.69 28.22 -16.21
C ALA A 357 -7.22 29.46 -16.95
N ASN A 358 -6.45 29.99 -17.90
CA ASN A 358 -6.85 31.12 -18.71
C ASN A 358 -8.07 30.82 -19.60
N ARG A 359 -8.18 29.59 -20.12
CA ARG A 359 -9.36 29.15 -20.86
C ARG A 359 -10.61 29.19 -19.95
N LYS A 360 -10.50 28.65 -18.73
CA LYS A 360 -11.58 28.62 -17.74
C LYS A 360 -12.00 30.02 -17.27
N LEU A 361 -11.06 30.95 -17.16
CA LEU A 361 -11.36 32.36 -16.88
C LEU A 361 -12.17 32.98 -18.01
N LYS A 362 -11.80 32.78 -19.27
CA LYS A 362 -12.56 33.26 -20.44
C LYS A 362 -13.97 32.66 -20.53
N GLU A 363 -14.13 31.40 -20.11
CA GLU A 363 -15.41 30.71 -20.02
C GLU A 363 -16.27 31.20 -18.85
N ARG A 364 -15.81 32.16 -18.02
CA ARG A 364 -16.44 32.62 -16.76
C ARG A 364 -16.74 31.48 -15.78
N ALA A 365 -15.91 30.43 -15.83
CA ALA A 365 -16.06 29.24 -15.04
C ALA A 365 -15.23 29.24 -13.75
N VAL A 366 -14.55 30.37 -13.44
CA VAL A 366 -13.75 30.55 -12.21
C VAL A 366 -14.47 31.45 -11.25
N LYS A 367 -14.50 31.05 -9.97
CA LYS A 367 -15.03 31.85 -8.87
C LYS A 367 -14.02 31.90 -7.71
N VAL A 368 -14.03 33.05 -7.02
CA VAL A 368 -13.32 33.27 -5.76
C VAL A 368 -14.39 33.64 -4.73
N ASP A 369 -14.48 32.88 -3.63
CA ASP A 369 -15.50 33.05 -2.58
C ASP A 369 -16.94 33.12 -3.12
N GLY A 370 -17.21 32.35 -4.19
CA GLY A 370 -18.54 32.31 -4.82
C GLY A 370 -18.77 33.33 -5.91
N GLU A 371 -17.94 34.36 -6.01
CA GLU A 371 -18.06 35.44 -7.03
C GLU A 371 -17.25 35.06 -8.29
N VAL A 372 -17.86 35.30 -9.46
CA VAL A 372 -17.20 35.04 -10.75
C VAL A 372 -16.04 36.01 -10.95
N VAL A 373 -14.87 35.47 -11.26
CA VAL A 373 -13.69 36.28 -11.59
C VAL A 373 -13.92 36.91 -12.99
N GLU A 374 -14.08 38.21 -13.03
CA GLU A 374 -14.31 38.97 -14.27
C GLU A 374 -12.98 39.40 -14.91
N ASP A 375 -11.97 39.74 -14.08
CA ASP A 375 -10.65 40.15 -14.51
C ASP A 375 -9.65 38.99 -14.42
N GLY A 376 -9.30 38.41 -15.55
CA GLY A 376 -8.28 37.36 -15.64
C GLY A 376 -6.85 37.80 -15.25
N GLN A 377 -6.62 39.12 -15.05
CA GLN A 377 -5.36 39.68 -14.58
C GLN A 377 -5.34 39.88 -13.06
N GLN A 378 -6.43 39.56 -12.36
CA GLN A 378 -6.52 39.67 -10.91
C GLN A 378 -5.34 39.01 -10.22
N VAL A 379 -4.72 39.75 -9.28
CA VAL A 379 -3.60 39.29 -8.45
C VAL A 379 -4.10 39.16 -7.02
N LEU A 380 -3.89 38.01 -6.42
CA LEU A 380 -4.15 37.76 -5.00
C LEU A 380 -2.85 37.88 -4.22
N GLN A 381 -2.91 38.49 -3.04
CA GLN A 381 -1.77 38.84 -2.20
C GLN A 381 -1.53 37.75 -1.12
N PRO A 382 -0.32 37.65 -0.57
CA PRO A 382 -0.08 36.89 0.64
C PRO A 382 -1.01 37.32 1.77
N GLY A 383 -1.51 36.35 2.56
CA GLY A 383 -2.52 36.61 3.61
C GLY A 383 -3.97 36.45 3.14
N PHE A 384 -4.20 36.29 1.84
CA PHE A 384 -5.54 35.91 1.36
C PHE A 384 -5.88 34.52 1.85
N GLU A 385 -7.08 34.35 2.41
CA GLU A 385 -7.67 33.02 2.69
C GLU A 385 -9.06 33.01 2.07
N GLY A 386 -9.34 32.05 1.19
CA GLY A 386 -10.60 31.98 0.50
C GLY A 386 -10.79 30.70 -0.29
N LEU A 387 -11.96 30.59 -0.90
CA LEU A 387 -12.36 29.45 -1.72
C LEU A 387 -12.16 29.74 -3.20
N LEU A 388 -11.36 28.94 -3.86
CA LEU A 388 -11.23 28.93 -5.32
C LEU A 388 -12.12 27.84 -5.92
N GLN A 389 -12.85 28.16 -6.98
CA GLN A 389 -13.69 27.22 -7.72
C GLN A 389 -13.41 27.30 -9.21
N VAL A 390 -13.29 26.14 -9.86
CA VAL A 390 -13.18 26.00 -11.33
C VAL A 390 -14.29 25.07 -11.82
N GLY A 391 -15.19 25.64 -12.64
CA GLY A 391 -16.40 24.94 -13.07
C GLY A 391 -17.35 24.62 -11.94
N LYS A 392 -18.11 23.53 -12.05
CA LYS A 392 -19.15 23.16 -11.06
C LYS A 392 -18.64 22.22 -9.97
N ARG A 393 -17.48 21.60 -10.13
CA ARG A 393 -17.07 20.44 -9.32
C ARG A 393 -15.66 20.50 -8.75
N THR A 394 -14.87 21.51 -9.07
CA THR A 394 -13.47 21.62 -8.66
C THR A 394 -13.31 22.80 -7.72
N PHE A 395 -12.91 22.51 -6.47
CA PHE A 395 -12.77 23.50 -5.41
C PHE A 395 -11.47 23.32 -4.67
N ALA A 396 -10.89 24.41 -4.16
CA ALA A 396 -9.84 24.39 -3.16
C ALA A 396 -10.03 25.55 -2.20
N ARG A 397 -9.90 25.31 -0.89
CA ARG A 397 -9.77 26.37 0.09
C ARG A 397 -8.29 26.63 0.30
N VAL A 398 -7.85 27.85 0.03
CA VAL A 398 -6.43 28.20 0.03
C VAL A 398 -6.13 29.31 1.01
N ARG A 399 -4.94 29.24 1.62
CA ARG A 399 -4.30 30.36 2.30
C ARG A 399 -3.00 30.68 1.55
N LEU A 400 -2.83 31.92 1.15
CA LEU A 400 -1.63 32.36 0.44
C LEU A 400 -0.58 32.81 1.45
N VAL A 401 0.55 32.13 1.45
CA VAL A 401 1.69 32.41 2.33
C VAL A 401 2.85 32.97 1.52
N ALA A 402 3.56 33.95 2.07
CA ALA A 402 4.77 34.45 1.41
C ALA A 402 5.82 33.33 1.36
N GLY A 403 6.30 33.01 0.14
CA GLY A 403 7.30 31.98 -0.12
C GLY A 403 8.71 32.53 -0.19
#